data_000e8b3b6b1c5106ad209fd7d2ecd87d
#
_entry.id   000e8b3b6b1c5106ad209fd7d2ecd87d
#
_cell.length_a   1.000
_cell.length_b   1.000
_cell.length_c   1.000
_cell.angle_alpha   90.00
_cell.angle_beta   90.00
_cell.angle_gamma   90.00
#
_symmetry.space_group_name_H-M   'P 1'
#
loop_
_entity.id
_entity.type
_entity.pdbx_description
1 polymer ?
#
loop_
_entity_poly.entity_id
_entity_poly.type
_entity_poly.pdbx_seq_one_letter_code
_entity_poly.pdbx_strand_id
1 'polypeptide(L)' 'MKYVCDVCGWIYDEEEGAPEMGIAPGTKFEDLPEDFVCQLCLVGMDMFSEVNA' A
#
# COMPACT_ATOMS: atom_id res chain seq x y z
N MET A 1 -3.00 -5.92 8.60
CA MET A 1 -1.58 -5.63 8.33
C MET A 1 -1.44 -4.29 7.65
N LYS A 2 -0.38 -3.59 7.96
CA LYS A 2 -0.10 -2.29 7.35
C LYS A 2 1.25 -2.34 6.67
N TYR A 3 1.39 -1.58 5.61
CA TYR A 3 2.65 -1.45 4.87
C TYR A 3 2.97 0.02 4.72
N VAL A 4 4.23 0.38 4.93
CA VAL A 4 4.69 1.77 4.86
C VAL A 4 5.63 1.95 3.68
N CYS A 5 5.43 3.05 2.94
CA CYS A 5 6.36 3.43 1.90
C CYS A 5 7.66 3.90 2.54
N ASP A 6 8.76 3.26 2.19
CA ASP A 6 10.07 3.59 2.78
C ASP A 6 10.60 4.95 2.34
N VAL A 7 10.01 5.53 1.30
CA VAL A 7 10.48 6.80 0.74
C VAL A 7 9.75 8.00 1.37
N CYS A 8 8.42 7.97 1.41
CA CYS A 8 7.64 9.12 1.89
C CYS A 8 6.86 8.84 3.18
N GLY A 9 6.77 7.59 3.61
CA GLY A 9 6.07 7.25 4.84
C GLY A 9 4.57 7.05 4.70
N TRP A 10 4.03 7.04 3.47
CA TRP A 10 2.61 6.76 3.27
C TRP A 10 2.31 5.33 3.69
N ILE A 11 1.20 5.14 4.40
CA ILE A 11 0.82 3.82 4.92
C ILE A 11 -0.36 3.27 4.14
N TYR A 12 -0.20 2.02 3.65
CA TYR A 12 -1.29 1.27 3.08
C TYR A 12 -1.84 0.33 4.16
N ASP A 13 -3.10 0.52 4.53
CA ASP A 13 -3.77 -0.34 5.51
C ASP A 13 -4.66 -1.32 4.75
N GLU A 14 -4.37 -2.61 4.90
CA GLU A 14 -5.15 -3.65 4.21
C GLU A 14 -6.62 -3.63 4.60
N GLU A 15 -6.93 -3.27 5.82
CA GLU A 15 -8.32 -3.22 6.28
C GLU A 15 -9.09 -2.06 5.67
N GLU A 16 -8.43 -0.94 5.46
CA GLU A 16 -9.07 0.24 4.87
C GLU A 16 -9.00 0.27 3.35
N GLY A 17 -8.01 -0.40 2.79
CA GLY A 17 -7.77 -0.37 1.36
C GLY A 17 -7.30 0.99 0.89
N ALA A 18 -7.49 1.26 -0.39
CA ALA A 18 -7.20 2.55 -1.00
C ALA A 18 -8.28 2.86 -2.02
N PRO A 19 -9.49 3.24 -1.57
CA PRO A 19 -10.63 3.42 -2.48
C PRO A 19 -10.39 4.46 -3.56
N GLU A 20 -9.62 5.49 -3.28
CA GLU A 20 -9.27 6.52 -4.25
C GLU A 20 -8.38 5.97 -5.37
N MET A 21 -7.75 4.82 -5.16
CA MET A 21 -6.94 4.12 -6.16
C MET A 21 -7.69 2.92 -6.75
N GLY A 22 -8.96 2.75 -6.38
CA GLY A 22 -9.77 1.63 -6.85
C GLY A 22 -9.51 0.34 -6.10
N ILE A 23 -8.93 0.41 -4.92
CA ILE A 23 -8.62 -0.78 -4.12
C ILE A 23 -9.61 -0.89 -2.97
N ALA A 24 -10.37 -1.97 -2.96
CA ALA A 24 -11.42 -2.17 -1.97
C ALA A 24 -10.84 -2.45 -0.57
N PRO A 25 -11.56 -2.06 0.49
CA PRO A 25 -11.16 -2.44 1.85
C PRO A 25 -11.06 -3.96 1.98
N GLY A 26 -10.04 -4.42 2.72
CA GLY A 26 -9.81 -5.85 2.90
C GLY A 26 -8.90 -6.48 1.87
N THR A 27 -8.37 -5.70 0.93
CA THR A 27 -7.45 -6.20 -0.07
C THR A 27 -6.06 -6.35 0.54
N LYS A 28 -5.54 -7.56 0.49
CA LYS A 28 -4.20 -7.82 1.02
C LYS A 28 -3.13 -7.21 0.11
N PHE A 29 -2.01 -6.83 0.71
CA PHE A 29 -0.92 -6.23 -0.04
C PHE A 29 -0.44 -7.16 -1.18
N GLU A 30 -0.37 -8.46 -0.92
CA GLU A 30 0.03 -9.44 -1.91
C GLU A 30 -0.96 -9.61 -3.06
N ASP A 31 -2.20 -9.15 -2.87
CA ASP A 31 -3.25 -9.22 -3.88
C ASP A 31 -3.34 -7.94 -4.70
N LEU A 32 -2.49 -6.96 -4.43
CA LEU A 32 -2.49 -5.71 -5.18
C LEU A 32 -1.97 -5.94 -6.60
N PRO A 33 -2.44 -5.13 -7.58
CA PRO A 33 -1.95 -5.25 -8.95
C PRO A 33 -0.46 -4.93 -9.03
N GLU A 34 0.21 -5.49 -10.05
CA GLU A 34 1.65 -5.30 -10.23
C GLU A 34 2.04 -3.84 -10.42
N ASP A 35 1.13 -3.04 -10.96
CA ASP A 35 1.37 -1.63 -11.19
C ASP A 35 0.99 -0.75 -10.01
N PHE A 36 0.67 -1.35 -8.86
CA PHE A 36 0.38 -0.59 -7.66
C PHE A 36 1.60 0.23 -7.25
N VAL A 37 1.38 1.50 -6.96
CA VAL A 37 2.44 2.40 -6.54
C VAL A 37 1.94 3.25 -5.37
N CYS A 38 2.90 3.83 -4.63
CA CYS A 38 2.57 4.79 -3.58
C CYS A 38 1.84 5.98 -4.21
N GLN A 39 0.73 6.40 -3.60
CA GLN A 39 -0.05 7.50 -4.15
C GLN A 39 0.60 8.87 -3.93
N LEU A 40 1.66 8.94 -3.13
CA LEU A 40 2.35 10.20 -2.85
C LEU A 40 3.64 10.37 -3.64
N CYS A 41 4.50 9.35 -3.64
CA CYS A 41 5.81 9.47 -4.31
C CYS A 41 5.95 8.55 -5.52
N LEU A 42 4.94 7.71 -5.78
CA LEU A 42 4.84 6.87 -6.97
C LEU A 42 5.91 5.77 -7.10
N VAL A 43 6.54 5.38 -6.00
CA VAL A 43 7.45 4.23 -6.01
C VAL A 43 6.67 2.93 -5.99
N GLY A 44 7.27 1.87 -6.48
CA GLY A 44 6.61 0.57 -6.56
C GLY A 44 6.51 -0.16 -5.22
N MET A 45 5.90 -1.33 -5.26
CA MET A 45 5.64 -2.13 -4.06
C MET A 45 6.94 -2.59 -3.37
N ASP A 46 8.02 -2.70 -4.11
CA ASP A 46 9.32 -3.11 -3.57
C ASP A 46 9.92 -2.09 -2.59
N MET A 47 9.36 -0.89 -2.57
CA MET A 47 9.78 0.15 -1.63
C MET A 47 8.89 0.22 -0.39
N PHE A 48 8.06 -0.78 -0.18
CA PHE A 48 7.20 -0.85 0.98
C PHE A 48 7.71 -1.88 1.99
N SER A 49 7.53 -1.58 3.28
CA SER A 49 7.89 -2.49 4.36
C SER A 49 6.66 -2.79 5.20
N GLU A 50 6.58 -4.03 5.70
CA GLU A 50 5.48 -4.43 6.56
C GLU A 50 5.61 -3.76 7.93
N VAL A 51 4.50 -3.24 8.43
CA VAL A 51 4.46 -2.60 9.74
C VAL A 51 3.66 -3.51 10.69
N ASN A 52 4.35 -4.04 11.69
CA ASN A 52 3.73 -4.84 12.75
C ASN A 52 3.41 -3.89 13.91
N ALA A 53 2.22 -3.34 13.90
CA ALA A 53 1.80 -2.44 14.97
C ALA A 53 0.79 -3.13 15.88
#